data_a72f68ede31d8ba6c45835810d3ea881
#
_entry.id   a72f68ede31d8ba6c45835810d3ea881
#
_cell.length_a   1.000
_cell.length_b   1.000
_cell.length_c   1.000
_cell.angle_alpha   90.00
_cell.angle_beta   90.00
_cell.angle_gamma   90.00
#
_symmetry.space_group_name_H-M   'P 1'
#
loop_
_entity.id
_entity.type
_entity.pdbx_description
1 polymer ?
#
loop_
_entity_poly.entity_id
_entity_poly.type
_entity_poly.pdbx_seq_one_letter_code
_entity_poly.pdbx_strand_id
1 'polypeptide(L)'
;FICLSPYISAVYSVMSILSGETTETTVDVSGVPDFKLENAQNQEEEIPYSSDMYPALGELYAQITCERLGIKENIYFGDSRTELRNGVGQYAGTPIFGFGAPILLGGHHATSFAPLEYVEIGDVFTVVTSYGKYTYEVYDTRIADQNDRSAFGFDSNEEIITMYTCYPFTPLTSYTQRLYVYARKTSGPKLVY
;
A
#
# COMPACT_ATOMS: atom_id res chain seq x y z
N PHE A 1 -12.56 -2.24 -33.33
CA PHE A 1 -11.47 -1.58 -32.59
C PHE A 1 -11.00 -2.55 -31.51
N ILE A 2 -9.80 -3.09 -31.70
CA ILE A 2 -9.20 -4.15 -30.90
C ILE A 2 -8.69 -3.50 -29.60
N CYS A 3 -9.22 -3.96 -28.48
CA CYS A 3 -8.76 -3.60 -27.16
C CYS A 3 -7.35 -4.19 -26.96
N LEU A 4 -6.32 -3.38 -27.06
CA LEU A 4 -4.92 -3.77 -26.85
C LEU A 4 -4.75 -4.16 -25.37
N SER A 5 -4.42 -5.43 -25.17
CA SER A 5 -4.26 -6.14 -23.91
C SER A 5 -3.21 -5.49 -22.98
N PRO A 6 -3.40 -5.52 -21.64
CA PRO A 6 -2.42 -5.06 -20.64
C PRO A 6 -1.05 -5.79 -20.73
N TYR A 7 -0.95 -6.84 -21.51
CA TYR A 7 0.30 -7.55 -21.77
C TYR A 7 1.37 -6.73 -22.51
N ILE A 8 0.95 -5.67 -23.25
CA ILE A 8 1.91 -4.86 -24.02
C ILE A 8 2.78 -4.00 -23.10
N SER A 9 2.25 -3.50 -22.00
CA SER A 9 3.03 -2.69 -21.05
C SER A 9 4.07 -3.53 -20.29
N ALA A 10 3.74 -4.76 -19.92
CA ALA A 10 4.67 -5.67 -19.26
C ALA A 10 5.80 -6.12 -20.19
N VAL A 11 5.50 -6.36 -21.49
CA VAL A 11 6.51 -6.71 -22.48
C VAL A 11 7.47 -5.55 -22.75
N TYR A 12 6.98 -4.30 -22.78
CA TYR A 12 7.84 -3.12 -22.92
C TYR A 12 8.79 -2.94 -21.72
N SER A 13 8.32 -3.18 -20.50
CA SER A 13 9.18 -3.12 -19.30
C SER A 13 10.30 -4.16 -19.32
N VAL A 14 10.03 -5.38 -19.77
CA VAL A 14 11.05 -6.43 -19.85
C VAL A 14 12.04 -6.18 -20.98
N MET A 15 11.57 -5.66 -22.14
CA MET A 15 12.45 -5.34 -23.26
C MET A 15 13.39 -4.16 -22.99
N SER A 16 12.98 -3.16 -22.23
CA SER A 16 13.85 -2.03 -21.86
C SER A 16 15.00 -2.44 -20.95
N ILE A 17 14.79 -3.45 -20.09
CA ILE A 17 15.84 -4.01 -19.23
C ILE A 17 16.89 -4.79 -20.05
N LEU A 18 16.49 -5.42 -21.16
CA LEU A 18 17.37 -6.24 -21.98
C LEU A 18 18.15 -5.43 -23.06
N SER A 19 17.69 -4.25 -23.41
CA SER A 19 18.34 -3.43 -24.47
C SER A 19 19.38 -2.45 -23.95
N GLY A 20 19.54 -2.29 -22.62
CA GLY A 20 20.57 -1.40 -22.05
C GLY A 20 20.38 0.08 -22.37
N GLU A 21 19.27 0.45 -23.01
CA GLU A 21 18.90 1.85 -23.21
C GLU A 21 18.18 2.36 -21.97
N THR A 22 18.92 3.01 -21.09
CA THR A 22 18.36 3.86 -20.03
C THR A 22 17.75 5.09 -20.70
N THR A 23 16.56 4.97 -21.23
CA THR A 23 15.69 6.13 -21.35
C THR A 23 15.30 6.48 -19.92
N GLU A 24 15.99 7.46 -19.32
CA GLU A 24 15.47 8.18 -18.16
C GLU A 24 14.13 8.78 -18.55
N THR A 25 13.06 8.01 -18.35
CA THR A 25 11.74 8.58 -18.29
C THR A 25 11.77 9.39 -16.99
N THR A 26 12.07 10.67 -17.10
CA THR A 26 11.88 11.62 -16.01
C THR A 26 10.39 11.62 -15.70
N VAL A 27 9.99 10.77 -14.74
CA VAL A 27 8.68 10.84 -14.13
C VAL A 27 8.64 12.21 -13.47
N ASP A 28 7.75 13.08 -13.93
CA ASP A 28 7.54 14.37 -13.30
C ASP A 28 6.99 14.10 -11.88
N VAL A 29 7.89 14.16 -10.90
CA VAL A 29 7.59 13.99 -9.47
C VAL A 29 7.25 15.31 -8.80
N SER A 30 6.97 16.37 -9.56
CA SER A 30 6.66 17.70 -9.03
C SER A 30 5.35 17.77 -8.20
N GLY A 31 4.55 16.70 -8.21
CA GLY A 31 3.34 16.56 -7.40
C GLY A 31 3.46 15.60 -6.21
N VAL A 32 4.62 14.95 -6.02
CA VAL A 32 4.82 14.09 -4.84
C VAL A 32 5.12 15.00 -3.65
N PRO A 33 4.30 14.98 -2.57
CA PRO A 33 4.63 15.71 -1.36
C PRO A 33 6.03 15.31 -0.90
N ASP A 34 6.90 16.29 -0.69
CA ASP A 34 8.23 16.06 -0.13
C ASP A 34 8.05 15.61 1.33
N PHE A 35 7.97 14.29 1.54
CA PHE A 35 7.86 13.70 2.87
C PHE A 35 9.20 13.91 3.59
N LYS A 36 9.41 15.12 4.12
CA LYS A 36 10.59 15.45 4.90
C LYS A 36 10.59 14.61 6.17
N LEU A 37 11.43 13.59 6.14
CA LEU A 37 11.71 12.71 7.29
C LEU A 37 12.52 13.41 8.39
N GLU A 38 12.58 14.75 8.39
CA GLU A 38 13.26 15.53 9.42
C GLU A 38 12.45 15.44 10.71
N ASN A 39 12.93 14.62 11.65
CA ASN A 39 12.48 14.50 13.06
C ASN A 39 11.37 13.48 13.37
N ALA A 40 11.15 12.46 12.57
CA ALA A 40 10.35 11.32 13.03
C ALA A 40 11.11 10.50 14.10
N GLN A 41 11.13 11.01 15.33
CA GLN A 41 11.57 10.24 16.49
C GLN A 41 10.55 9.12 16.73
N ASN A 42 11.05 7.92 17.03
CA ASN A 42 10.26 6.72 17.34
C ASN A 42 9.59 6.87 18.73
N GLN A 43 8.62 7.75 18.86
CA GLN A 43 7.83 7.90 20.09
C GLN A 43 6.34 7.79 19.77
N GLU A 44 5.59 7.14 20.67
CA GLU A 44 4.13 7.18 20.70
C GLU A 44 3.70 8.60 21.14
N GLU A 45 3.93 9.59 20.29
CA GLU A 45 3.53 10.95 20.50
C GLU A 45 2.04 11.10 20.16
N GLU A 46 1.26 11.68 21.06
CA GLU A 46 -0.10 12.07 20.72
C GLU A 46 -0.08 13.37 19.91
N ILE A 47 -0.66 13.33 18.72
CA ILE A 47 -0.76 14.49 17.83
C ILE A 47 -2.23 14.90 17.75
N PRO A 48 -2.56 16.18 18.02
CA PRO A 48 -3.91 16.68 17.82
C PRO A 48 -4.34 16.49 16.36
N TYR A 49 -5.48 15.85 16.15
CA TYR A 49 -6.06 15.71 14.82
C TYR A 49 -6.46 17.09 14.26
N SER A 50 -6.11 17.33 13.01
CA SER A 50 -6.60 18.46 12.22
C SER A 50 -7.25 17.98 10.94
N SER A 51 -8.32 18.65 10.52
CA SER A 51 -9.11 18.23 9.34
C SER A 51 -8.34 18.22 8.02
N ASP A 52 -7.25 18.96 7.93
CA ASP A 52 -6.33 18.99 6.79
C ASP A 52 -5.45 17.72 6.69
N MET A 53 -5.38 16.92 7.74
CA MET A 53 -4.73 15.60 7.70
C MET A 53 -5.57 14.56 6.97
N TYR A 54 -6.89 14.77 6.84
CA TYR A 54 -7.78 13.81 6.20
C TYR A 54 -7.80 14.02 4.68
N PRO A 55 -7.34 13.03 3.91
CA PRO A 55 -7.19 13.18 2.46
C PRO A 55 -8.54 13.22 1.74
N ALA A 56 -8.59 13.92 0.63
CA ALA A 56 -9.68 13.82 -0.31
C ALA A 56 -9.65 12.48 -1.07
N LEU A 57 -10.79 12.04 -1.56
CA LEU A 57 -10.87 10.82 -2.36
C LEU A 57 -10.00 10.94 -3.62
N GLY A 58 -9.12 9.97 -3.85
CA GLY A 58 -8.14 9.95 -4.94
C GLY A 58 -6.84 10.69 -4.64
N GLU A 59 -6.71 11.32 -3.48
CA GLU A 59 -5.51 12.04 -3.09
C GLU A 59 -4.36 11.09 -2.73
N LEU A 60 -3.14 11.41 -3.23
CA LEU A 60 -1.90 10.83 -2.76
C LEU A 60 -1.57 11.43 -1.39
N TYR A 61 -1.57 10.63 -0.34
CA TYR A 61 -1.41 11.15 1.02
C TYR A 61 -0.36 10.42 1.88
N ALA A 62 0.13 9.27 1.42
CA ALA A 62 1.14 8.49 2.14
C ALA A 62 2.03 7.71 1.17
N GLN A 63 3.15 7.20 1.71
CA GLN A 63 4.02 6.25 1.01
C GLN A 63 4.28 5.06 1.92
N ILE A 64 4.24 3.84 1.36
CA ILE A 64 4.59 2.59 2.06
C ILE A 64 5.87 2.00 1.50
N THR A 65 6.74 1.53 2.39
CA THR A 65 7.99 0.86 2.03
C THR A 65 8.19 -0.42 2.82
N CYS A 66 8.82 -1.42 2.20
CA CYS A 66 9.39 -2.59 2.87
C CYS A 66 10.72 -2.90 2.21
N GLU A 67 11.82 -2.66 2.93
CA GLU A 67 13.17 -2.79 2.37
C GLU A 67 13.48 -4.23 1.91
N ARG A 68 13.13 -5.23 2.72
CA ARG A 68 13.39 -6.64 2.39
C ARG A 68 12.70 -7.06 1.09
N LEU A 69 11.50 -6.58 0.87
CA LEU A 69 10.71 -6.90 -0.32
C LEU A 69 10.96 -5.94 -1.50
N GLY A 70 11.71 -4.85 -1.29
CA GLY A 70 11.90 -3.81 -2.30
C GLY A 70 10.61 -3.04 -2.64
N ILE A 71 9.62 -3.06 -1.74
CA ILE A 71 8.39 -2.30 -1.92
C ILE A 71 8.65 -0.83 -1.60
N LYS A 72 8.29 0.05 -2.53
CA LYS A 72 8.23 1.50 -2.35
C LYS A 72 7.09 2.04 -3.20
N GLU A 73 5.94 2.23 -2.58
CA GLU A 73 4.70 2.55 -3.28
C GLU A 73 3.98 3.73 -2.66
N ASN A 74 3.33 4.52 -3.50
CA ASN A 74 2.46 5.60 -3.08
C ASN A 74 1.10 5.05 -2.63
N ILE A 75 0.53 5.63 -1.56
CA ILE A 75 -0.81 5.31 -1.07
C ILE A 75 -1.77 6.43 -1.44
N TYR A 76 -2.82 6.07 -2.16
CA TYR A 76 -3.93 6.93 -2.53
C TYR A 76 -5.14 6.64 -1.64
N PHE A 77 -5.87 7.68 -1.24
CA PHE A 77 -7.11 7.51 -0.47
C PHE A 77 -8.27 7.17 -1.41
N GLY A 78 -8.73 5.94 -1.34
CA GLY A 78 -9.64 5.29 -2.28
C GLY A 78 -9.01 4.05 -2.90
N ASP A 79 -9.83 3.12 -3.36
CA ASP A 79 -9.41 1.83 -3.93
C ASP A 79 -10.09 1.56 -5.28
N SER A 80 -10.43 2.62 -6.02
CA SER A 80 -10.95 2.50 -7.37
C SER A 80 -9.85 2.06 -8.36
N ARG A 81 -10.25 1.76 -9.58
CA ARG A 81 -9.29 1.39 -10.65
C ARG A 81 -8.24 2.45 -10.92
N THR A 82 -8.54 3.71 -10.64
CA THR A 82 -7.62 4.82 -10.86
C THR A 82 -6.50 4.80 -9.82
N GLU A 83 -6.85 4.73 -8.55
CA GLU A 83 -5.88 4.68 -7.45
C GLU A 83 -5.01 3.42 -7.56
N LEU A 84 -5.62 2.25 -7.75
CA LEU A 84 -4.90 0.98 -7.87
C LEU A 84 -3.99 0.90 -9.10
N ARG A 85 -4.24 1.69 -10.15
CA ARG A 85 -3.33 1.81 -11.30
C ARG A 85 -2.09 2.63 -10.97
N ASN A 86 -2.24 3.61 -10.09
CA ASN A 86 -1.18 4.55 -9.73
C ASN A 86 -0.31 4.07 -8.56
N GLY A 87 -0.77 3.09 -7.78
CA GLY A 87 -0.05 2.57 -6.63
C GLY A 87 -0.94 1.71 -5.73
N VAL A 88 -0.82 1.89 -4.44
CA VAL A 88 -1.64 1.26 -3.41
C VAL A 88 -2.86 2.14 -3.13
N GLY A 89 -4.04 1.51 -3.08
CA GLY A 89 -5.28 2.19 -2.70
C GLY A 89 -5.66 1.86 -1.27
N GLN A 90 -6.02 2.86 -0.47
CA GLN A 90 -6.65 2.63 0.82
C GLN A 90 -8.16 2.60 0.67
N TYR A 91 -8.82 1.58 1.21
CA TYR A 91 -10.28 1.54 1.27
C TYR A 91 -10.80 2.72 2.11
N ALA A 92 -11.54 3.62 1.46
CA ALA A 92 -12.03 4.86 2.09
C ALA A 92 -13.03 4.65 3.26
N GLY A 93 -13.48 3.42 3.47
CA GLY A 93 -14.26 3.02 4.65
C GLY A 93 -13.43 2.77 5.91
N THR A 94 -12.10 2.87 5.83
CA THR A 94 -11.18 2.73 6.97
C THR A 94 -10.59 4.09 7.35
N PRO A 95 -10.21 4.29 8.64
CA PRO A 95 -9.60 5.54 9.09
C PRO A 95 -8.19 5.72 8.49
N ILE A 96 -7.67 6.95 8.56
CA ILE A 96 -6.26 7.22 8.23
C ILE A 96 -5.34 6.72 9.34
N PHE A 97 -4.04 6.64 9.03
CA PHE A 97 -3.02 6.17 9.98
C PHE A 97 -2.99 7.00 11.26
N GLY A 98 -2.84 6.33 12.40
CA GLY A 98 -2.75 6.95 13.71
C GLY A 98 -4.06 6.99 14.53
N PHE A 99 -5.20 6.62 13.95
CA PHE A 99 -6.47 6.58 14.70
C PHE A 99 -6.68 5.32 15.55
N GLY A 100 -5.73 4.39 15.54
CA GLY A 100 -5.80 3.19 16.41
C GLY A 100 -6.82 2.14 15.95
N ALA A 101 -7.23 2.12 14.69
CA ALA A 101 -8.19 1.18 14.14
C ALA A 101 -7.69 0.55 12.83
N PRO A 102 -8.27 -0.59 12.39
CA PRO A 102 -7.82 -1.32 11.21
C PRO A 102 -7.88 -0.50 9.91
N ILE A 103 -6.85 -0.64 9.09
CA ILE A 103 -6.69 0.02 7.80
C ILE A 103 -6.57 -1.04 6.72
N LEU A 104 -7.31 -0.90 5.62
CA LEU A 104 -7.30 -1.85 4.50
C LEU A 104 -6.64 -1.23 3.28
N LEU A 105 -5.57 -1.88 2.79
CA LEU A 105 -4.76 -1.43 1.65
C LEU A 105 -4.82 -2.45 0.52
N GLY A 106 -5.22 -2.03 -0.68
CA GLY A 106 -5.23 -2.86 -1.88
C GLY A 106 -4.11 -2.51 -2.86
N GLY A 107 -3.60 -3.51 -3.55
CA GLY A 107 -2.62 -3.31 -4.62
C GLY A 107 -2.65 -4.45 -5.64
N HIS A 108 -2.19 -4.18 -6.86
CA HIS A 108 -2.15 -5.21 -7.89
C HIS A 108 -1.01 -6.21 -7.65
N HIS A 109 -1.30 -7.51 -7.82
CA HIS A 109 -0.33 -8.60 -7.68
C HIS A 109 0.76 -8.60 -8.77
N ALA A 110 0.57 -7.87 -9.85
CA ALA A 110 1.53 -7.77 -10.95
C ALA A 110 2.39 -6.49 -10.90
N THR A 111 2.11 -5.57 -9.97
CA THR A 111 2.82 -4.28 -9.84
C THR A 111 3.09 -3.97 -8.38
N SER A 112 2.33 -3.08 -7.76
CA SER A 112 2.58 -2.52 -6.44
C SER A 112 2.75 -3.58 -5.33
N PHE A 113 1.98 -4.65 -5.37
CA PHE A 113 2.04 -5.74 -4.40
C PHE A 113 2.54 -7.08 -5.00
N ALA A 114 3.24 -7.03 -6.15
CA ALA A 114 3.91 -8.22 -6.68
C ALA A 114 4.89 -8.84 -5.68
N PRO A 115 5.71 -8.06 -4.94
CA PRO A 115 6.66 -8.65 -3.99
C PRO A 115 6.01 -9.30 -2.76
N LEU A 116 4.72 -9.10 -2.49
CA LEU A 116 4.01 -9.80 -1.40
C LEU A 116 3.96 -11.32 -1.60
N GLU A 117 4.25 -11.82 -2.81
CA GLU A 117 4.47 -13.26 -3.04
C GLU A 117 5.52 -13.85 -2.09
N TYR A 118 6.48 -13.04 -1.67
CA TYR A 118 7.63 -13.44 -0.84
C TYR A 118 7.57 -12.87 0.58
N VAL A 119 6.39 -12.42 1.03
CA VAL A 119 6.22 -11.88 2.38
C VAL A 119 6.43 -12.95 3.45
N GLU A 120 7.07 -12.57 4.54
CA GLU A 120 7.33 -13.42 5.70
C GLU A 120 6.85 -12.76 6.99
N ILE A 121 6.53 -13.59 7.99
CA ILE A 121 6.24 -13.09 9.33
C ILE A 121 7.49 -12.38 9.87
N GLY A 122 7.31 -11.19 10.44
CA GLY A 122 8.39 -10.33 10.91
C GLY A 122 8.86 -9.28 9.90
N ASP A 123 8.35 -9.30 8.66
CA ASP A 123 8.60 -8.20 7.72
C ASP A 123 8.08 -6.88 8.27
N VAL A 124 8.88 -5.82 8.08
CA VAL A 124 8.54 -4.50 8.57
C VAL A 124 8.17 -3.59 7.41
N PHE A 125 6.95 -3.06 7.48
CA PHE A 125 6.46 -2.02 6.60
C PHE A 125 6.53 -0.67 7.29
N THR A 126 7.06 0.32 6.59
CA THR A 126 7.07 1.72 7.04
C THR A 126 6.09 2.52 6.19
N VAL A 127 5.21 3.26 6.84
CA VAL A 127 4.30 4.21 6.20
C VAL A 127 4.68 5.62 6.63
N VAL A 128 4.81 6.52 5.66
CA VAL A 128 5.10 7.94 5.89
C VAL A 128 3.93 8.76 5.36
N THR A 129 3.40 9.64 6.21
CA THR A 129 2.38 10.64 5.89
C THR A 129 2.95 12.05 6.11
N SER A 130 2.20 13.10 5.79
CA SER A 130 2.59 14.49 6.10
C SER A 130 2.67 14.78 7.61
N TYR A 131 2.03 13.95 8.45
CA TYR A 131 1.89 14.15 9.89
C TYR A 131 2.57 13.08 10.74
N GLY A 132 3.15 12.02 10.16
CA GLY A 132 3.85 11.01 10.95
C GLY A 132 4.48 9.89 10.14
N LYS A 133 5.37 9.16 10.82
CA LYS A 133 5.99 7.92 10.33
C LYS A 133 5.52 6.77 11.22
N TYR A 134 5.03 5.72 10.59
CA TYR A 134 4.46 4.54 11.23
C TYR A 134 5.23 3.30 10.81
N THR A 135 5.43 2.35 11.73
CA THR A 135 5.98 1.05 11.41
C THR A 135 4.99 -0.05 11.79
N TYR A 136 4.93 -1.07 10.93
CA TYR A 136 4.05 -2.22 11.09
C TYR A 136 4.84 -3.49 10.85
N GLU A 137 4.69 -4.49 11.72
CA GLU A 137 5.33 -5.80 11.62
C GLU A 137 4.32 -6.87 11.22
N VAL A 138 4.64 -7.63 10.18
CA VAL A 138 3.79 -8.73 9.71
C VAL A 138 3.71 -9.82 10.77
N TYR A 139 2.49 -10.19 11.15
CA TYR A 139 2.24 -11.24 12.15
C TYR A 139 1.43 -12.42 11.62
N ASP A 140 0.73 -12.26 10.50
CA ASP A 140 -0.06 -13.34 9.90
C ASP A 140 -0.30 -13.10 8.40
N THR A 141 -0.59 -14.18 7.66
CA THR A 141 -1.03 -14.13 6.28
C THR A 141 -2.17 -15.12 6.04
N ARG A 142 -3.08 -14.78 5.14
CA ARG A 142 -4.23 -15.64 4.83
C ARG A 142 -4.58 -15.58 3.35
N ILE A 143 -4.87 -16.73 2.75
CA ILE A 143 -5.51 -16.80 1.44
C ILE A 143 -7.00 -17.06 1.66
N ALA A 144 -7.85 -16.21 1.09
CA ALA A 144 -9.29 -16.31 1.22
C ALA A 144 -10.02 -15.92 -0.08
N ASP A 145 -11.30 -16.25 -0.18
CA ASP A 145 -12.15 -15.79 -1.29
C ASP A 145 -12.26 -14.27 -1.26
N GLN A 146 -12.33 -13.64 -2.44
CA GLN A 146 -12.42 -12.18 -2.57
C GLN A 146 -13.63 -11.56 -1.87
N ASN A 147 -14.67 -12.34 -1.59
CA ASN A 147 -15.90 -11.91 -0.92
C ASN A 147 -15.90 -12.22 0.59
N ASP A 148 -14.83 -12.88 1.09
CA ASP A 148 -14.70 -13.20 2.52
C ASP A 148 -14.31 -11.97 3.33
N ARG A 149 -15.31 -11.25 3.83
CA ARG A 149 -15.11 -10.05 4.63
C ARG A 149 -14.42 -10.30 5.98
N SER A 150 -14.43 -11.54 6.48
CA SER A 150 -13.70 -11.88 7.70
C SER A 150 -12.19 -11.78 7.54
N ALA A 151 -11.70 -11.78 6.30
CA ALA A 151 -10.28 -11.61 5.98
C ALA A 151 -9.81 -10.15 6.00
N PHE A 152 -10.71 -9.16 6.18
CA PHE A 152 -10.31 -7.74 6.18
C PHE A 152 -9.67 -7.29 7.50
N GLY A 153 -9.80 -8.08 8.58
CA GLY A 153 -9.22 -7.76 9.89
C GLY A 153 -9.96 -6.65 10.65
N PHE A 154 -11.21 -6.34 10.27
CA PHE A 154 -12.00 -5.26 10.90
C PHE A 154 -12.49 -5.58 12.32
N ASP A 155 -12.30 -6.80 12.79
CA ASP A 155 -12.57 -7.25 14.15
C ASP A 155 -11.42 -6.95 15.14
N SER A 156 -10.29 -6.44 14.64
CA SER A 156 -9.19 -5.98 15.49
C SER A 156 -9.60 -4.73 16.28
N ASN A 157 -9.22 -4.69 17.56
CA ASN A 157 -9.36 -3.52 18.41
C ASN A 157 -8.10 -2.63 18.42
N GLU A 158 -7.11 -2.99 17.62
CA GLU A 158 -5.83 -2.29 17.50
C GLU A 158 -5.62 -1.80 16.06
N GLU A 159 -4.73 -0.84 15.90
CA GLU A 159 -4.30 -0.40 14.58
C GLU A 159 -3.44 -1.48 13.92
N ILE A 160 -4.02 -2.07 12.90
CA ILE A 160 -3.32 -2.98 11.98
C ILE A 160 -3.46 -2.46 10.55
N ILE A 161 -2.52 -2.77 9.70
CA ILE A 161 -2.74 -2.71 8.26
C ILE A 161 -3.01 -4.11 7.73
N THR A 162 -4.08 -4.24 6.95
CA THR A 162 -4.36 -5.43 6.14
C THR A 162 -4.05 -5.07 4.69
N MET A 163 -3.00 -5.64 4.14
CA MET A 163 -2.64 -5.49 2.72
C MET A 163 -3.23 -6.66 1.95
N TYR A 164 -3.91 -6.40 0.83
CA TYR A 164 -4.46 -7.48 0.01
C TYR A 164 -4.13 -7.31 -1.47
N THR A 165 -3.99 -8.46 -2.13
CA THR A 165 -3.75 -8.55 -3.57
C THR A 165 -4.38 -9.79 -4.17
N CYS A 166 -4.47 -9.86 -5.51
CA CYS A 166 -4.97 -11.04 -6.20
C CYS A 166 -4.05 -12.25 -5.97
N TYR A 167 -4.65 -13.44 -5.81
CA TYR A 167 -3.95 -14.71 -5.66
C TYR A 167 -4.57 -15.76 -6.60
N PRO A 168 -3.77 -16.70 -7.17
CA PRO A 168 -2.31 -16.80 -7.09
C PRO A 168 -1.57 -15.74 -7.90
N PHE A 169 -0.25 -15.62 -7.72
CA PHE A 169 0.61 -14.69 -8.47
C PHE A 169 0.88 -15.13 -9.91
N THR A 170 0.49 -16.34 -10.27
CA THR A 170 0.56 -16.84 -11.66
C THR A 170 -0.57 -16.22 -12.50
N PRO A 171 -0.32 -15.90 -13.79
CA PRO A 171 -1.33 -15.32 -14.65
C PRO A 171 -2.57 -16.23 -14.79
N LEU A 172 -3.74 -15.67 -14.49
CA LEU A 172 -5.04 -16.32 -14.65
C LEU A 172 -6.00 -15.40 -15.42
N THR A 173 -7.03 -16.00 -16.01
CA THR A 173 -8.12 -15.25 -16.66
C THR A 173 -9.07 -14.60 -15.66
N SER A 174 -9.14 -15.14 -14.43
CA SER A 174 -9.97 -14.65 -13.34
C SER A 174 -9.34 -15.00 -11.99
N TYR A 175 -9.40 -14.07 -11.05
CA TYR A 175 -8.88 -14.23 -9.70
C TYR A 175 -10.03 -14.16 -8.70
N THR A 176 -10.36 -15.29 -8.08
CA THR A 176 -11.40 -15.38 -7.04
C THR A 176 -10.83 -15.32 -5.64
N GLN A 177 -9.53 -15.54 -5.48
CA GLN A 177 -8.86 -15.50 -4.19
C GLN A 177 -7.97 -14.25 -4.04
N ARG A 178 -7.69 -13.91 -2.80
CA ARG A 178 -6.78 -12.85 -2.40
C ARG A 178 -5.79 -13.38 -1.37
N LEU A 179 -4.54 -12.93 -1.46
CA LEU A 179 -3.61 -12.97 -0.35
C LEU A 179 -3.89 -11.75 0.52
N TYR A 180 -4.09 -11.98 1.81
CA TYR A 180 -4.17 -10.97 2.86
C TYR A 180 -2.93 -11.07 3.75
N VAL A 181 -2.30 -9.94 4.01
CA VAL A 181 -1.11 -9.81 4.87
C VAL A 181 -1.47 -8.87 5.99
N TYR A 182 -1.36 -9.35 7.23
CA TYR A 182 -1.71 -8.59 8.42
C TYR A 182 -0.45 -8.12 9.13
N ALA A 183 -0.33 -6.81 9.35
CA ALA A 183 0.78 -6.25 10.09
C ALA A 183 0.27 -5.31 11.19
N ARG A 184 0.80 -5.51 12.42
CA ARG A 184 0.45 -4.70 13.59
C ARG A 184 1.35 -3.49 13.71
N LYS A 185 0.80 -2.37 14.14
CA LYS A 185 1.57 -1.17 14.45
C LYS A 185 2.58 -1.44 15.56
N THR A 186 3.83 -1.09 15.31
CA THR A 186 4.92 -1.20 16.29
C THR A 186 5.46 0.17 16.71
N SER A 187 5.28 1.21 15.90
CA SER A 187 5.60 2.59 16.28
C SER A 187 4.83 3.60 15.44
N GLY A 188 4.89 4.84 15.86
CA GLY A 188 4.30 5.99 15.19
C GLY A 188 3.27 6.72 16.05
N PRO A 189 2.97 7.97 15.73
CA PRO A 189 2.10 8.81 16.54
C PRO A 189 0.66 8.29 16.62
N LYS A 190 -0.06 8.76 17.64
CA LYS A 190 -1.49 8.54 17.79
C LYS A 190 -2.23 9.85 17.56
N LEU A 191 -3.21 9.84 16.69
CA LEU A 191 -4.09 10.99 16.48
C LEU A 191 -5.16 11.04 17.59
N VAL A 192 -5.31 12.21 18.22
CA VAL A 192 -6.29 12.47 19.27
C VAL A 192 -7.14 13.69 18.93
N TYR A 193 -8.43 13.66 19.30
CA TYR A 193 -9.37 14.77 19.10
C TYR A 193 -9.21 15.85 20.16
#